data_9b60a410958bfdc168ef383dd62fa92d
#
_entry.id   9b60a410958bfdc168ef383dd62fa92d
#
_cell.length_a   1.000
_cell.length_b   1.000
_cell.length_c   1.000
_cell.angle_alpha   90.00
_cell.angle_beta   90.00
_cell.angle_gamma   90.00
#
_symmetry.space_group_name_H-M   'P 1'
#
loop_
_entity.id
_entity.type
_entity.pdbx_description
1 polymer ?
#
loop_
_entity_poly.entity_id
_entity_poly.type
_entity_poly.pdbx_seq_one_letter_code
_entity_poly.pdbx_strand_id
1 'polypeptide(L)'
;MTEADRETEQDFPDVRISARTALLVTIGLAAIYGLLFSVFGGAHRTSAVDLIASLGLGTALLLLSYIDLRTGLLLDILTWPLVALGLGYAAHQETLVSALSGAVAGYVLVAGLALTWRRMRGYEGIGLGDAKLLAAGGAWIGLPGLPLILLVASGTGFL
;
A
#
# COMPACT_ATOMS: atom_id res chain seq x y z
N MET A 1 43.93 3.96 -0.07
CA MET A 1 42.61 4.42 0.38
C MET A 1 42.55 5.89 0.07
N THR A 2 42.03 6.21 -1.12
CA THR A 2 42.02 7.54 -1.70
C THR A 2 40.80 8.32 -1.20
N GLU A 3 40.89 9.66 -1.20
CA GLU A 3 39.79 10.56 -0.81
C GLU A 3 38.47 10.27 -1.55
N ALA A 4 38.54 9.71 -2.76
CA ALA A 4 37.42 9.28 -3.56
C ALA A 4 36.61 8.11 -2.92
N ASP A 5 37.23 7.31 -2.04
CA ASP A 5 36.53 6.20 -1.36
C ASP A 5 35.69 6.67 -0.16
N ARG A 6 35.84 7.94 0.26
CA ARG A 6 35.08 8.52 1.37
C ARG A 6 33.81 9.26 0.94
N GLU A 7 33.72 9.65 -0.34
CA GLU A 7 32.55 10.38 -0.86
C GLU A 7 31.37 9.47 -1.26
N THR A 8 31.58 8.15 -1.27
CA THR A 8 30.53 7.18 -1.60
C THR A 8 29.81 6.62 -0.40
N GLU A 9 30.24 6.93 0.81
CA GLU A 9 29.47 6.65 2.02
C GLU A 9 28.42 7.78 2.17
N GLN A 10 27.37 7.73 1.34
CA GLN A 10 26.17 8.55 1.54
C GLN A 10 25.65 8.22 2.93
N ASP A 11 25.83 9.18 3.81
CA ASP A 11 25.28 9.19 5.17
C ASP A 11 23.75 9.20 5.05
N PHE A 12 23.17 8.00 4.87
CA PHE A 12 21.73 7.85 4.96
C PHE A 12 21.36 8.22 6.39
N PRO A 13 20.50 9.23 6.58
CA PRO A 13 20.05 9.59 7.91
C PRO A 13 19.51 8.34 8.58
N ASP A 14 20.15 7.97 9.68
CA ASP A 14 19.79 6.80 10.50
C ASP A 14 18.42 7.11 11.13
N VAL A 15 17.34 6.93 10.35
CA VAL A 15 15.96 7.07 10.83
C VAL A 15 15.70 5.90 11.76
N ARG A 16 16.28 5.99 12.96
CA ARG A 16 15.94 5.10 14.07
C ARG A 16 14.53 5.46 14.54
N ILE A 17 13.55 4.88 13.88
CA ILE A 17 12.19 4.89 14.44
C ILE A 17 12.32 4.21 15.80
N SER A 18 12.12 4.99 16.86
CA SER A 18 12.15 4.46 18.22
C SER A 18 11.18 3.28 18.29
N ALA A 19 11.56 2.20 18.94
CA ALA A 19 10.67 1.05 19.18
C ALA A 19 9.32 1.48 19.79
N ARG A 20 9.31 2.59 20.53
CA ARG A 20 8.10 3.22 21.07
C ARG A 20 7.18 3.78 19.97
N THR A 21 7.75 4.45 18.97
CA THR A 21 6.97 5.01 17.85
C THR A 21 6.40 3.89 16.98
N ALA A 22 7.18 2.84 16.68
CA ALA A 22 6.70 1.68 15.97
C ALA A 22 5.56 0.97 16.74
N LEU A 23 5.73 0.81 18.05
CA LEU A 23 4.70 0.23 18.92
C LEU A 23 3.41 1.05 18.93
N LEU A 24 3.50 2.38 19.06
CA LEU A 24 2.35 3.27 19.05
C LEU A 24 1.61 3.26 17.72
N VAL A 25 2.33 3.25 16.59
CA VAL A 25 1.73 3.13 15.26
C VAL A 25 1.03 1.79 15.10
N THR A 26 1.64 0.69 15.55
CA THR A 26 1.05 -0.64 15.47
C THR A 26 -0.21 -0.74 16.35
N ILE A 27 -0.18 -0.22 17.57
CA ILE A 27 -1.33 -0.19 18.48
C ILE A 27 -2.44 0.69 17.90
N GLY A 28 -2.11 1.88 17.37
CA GLY A 28 -3.06 2.79 16.74
C GLY A 28 -3.77 2.16 15.54
N LEU A 29 -3.02 1.51 14.66
CA LEU A 29 -3.56 0.78 13.52
C LEU A 29 -4.40 -0.42 13.95
N ALA A 30 -3.97 -1.19 14.93
CA ALA A 30 -4.75 -2.30 15.48
C ALA A 30 -6.06 -1.82 16.12
N ALA A 31 -6.03 -0.68 16.82
CA ALA A 31 -7.22 -0.05 17.40
C ALA A 31 -8.20 0.44 16.33
N ILE A 32 -7.70 1.12 15.29
CA ILE A 32 -8.51 1.58 14.15
C ILE A 32 -9.12 0.38 13.43
N TYR A 33 -8.31 -0.67 13.20
CA TYR A 33 -8.78 -1.89 12.56
C TYR A 33 -9.83 -2.60 13.41
N GLY A 34 -9.62 -2.73 14.72
CA GLY A 34 -10.58 -3.30 15.66
C GLY A 34 -11.88 -2.50 15.72
N LEU A 35 -11.80 -1.17 15.68
CA LEU A 35 -12.96 -0.28 15.63
C LEU A 35 -13.73 -0.46 14.32
N LEU A 36 -13.06 -0.44 13.18
CA LEU A 36 -13.69 -0.66 11.88
C LEU A 36 -14.33 -2.04 11.81
N PHE A 37 -13.66 -3.06 12.33
CA PHE A 37 -14.22 -4.40 12.42
C PHE A 37 -15.46 -4.48 13.31
N SER A 38 -15.47 -3.79 14.46
CA SER A 38 -16.62 -3.80 15.37
C SER A 38 -17.83 -3.04 14.80
N VAL A 39 -17.58 -1.96 14.03
CA VAL A 39 -18.64 -1.14 13.43
C VAL A 39 -19.21 -1.77 12.17
N PHE A 40 -18.34 -2.32 11.31
CA PHE A 40 -18.74 -2.84 9.99
C PHE A 40 -18.81 -4.37 9.94
N GLY A 41 -18.04 -5.08 10.75
CA GLY A 41 -17.98 -6.55 10.77
C GLY A 41 -19.18 -7.21 11.45
N GLY A 42 -19.89 -6.49 12.31
CA GLY A 42 -21.07 -7.01 13.03
C GLY A 42 -22.33 -7.19 12.18
N ALA A 43 -22.38 -6.61 10.98
CA ALA A 43 -23.55 -6.66 10.10
C ALA A 43 -23.52 -7.82 9.09
N HIS A 44 -22.34 -8.39 8.83
CA HIS A 44 -22.16 -9.53 7.93
C HIS A 44 -21.52 -10.69 8.68
N ARG A 45 -21.98 -11.93 8.41
CA ARG A 45 -21.31 -13.15 8.88
C ARG A 45 -19.91 -13.17 8.23
N THR A 46 -18.92 -12.63 8.93
CA THR A 46 -17.53 -12.71 8.49
C THR A 46 -17.09 -14.17 8.51
N SER A 47 -16.81 -14.68 7.34
CA SER A 47 -16.21 -16.01 7.19
C SER A 47 -14.79 -16.00 7.82
N ALA A 48 -14.33 -17.16 8.28
CA ALA A 48 -12.94 -17.32 8.72
C ALA A 48 -11.95 -16.90 7.62
N VAL A 49 -12.33 -17.10 6.35
CA VAL A 49 -11.54 -16.65 5.18
C VAL A 49 -11.42 -15.14 5.12
N ASP A 50 -12.52 -14.41 5.41
CA ASP A 50 -12.50 -12.92 5.42
C ASP A 50 -11.62 -12.38 6.53
N LEU A 51 -11.63 -13.03 7.70
CA LEU A 51 -10.76 -12.67 8.82
C LEU A 51 -9.28 -12.90 8.48
N ILE A 52 -8.95 -14.06 7.94
CA ILE A 52 -7.56 -14.39 7.56
C ILE A 52 -7.08 -13.45 6.45
N ALA A 53 -7.91 -13.21 5.44
CA ALA A 53 -7.59 -12.32 4.33
C ALA A 53 -7.34 -10.88 4.81
N SER A 54 -8.22 -10.36 5.67
CA SER A 54 -8.08 -9.00 6.20
C SER A 54 -6.90 -8.83 7.15
N LEU A 55 -6.60 -9.82 7.99
CA LEU A 55 -5.40 -9.82 8.85
C LEU A 55 -4.13 -9.92 8.00
N GLY A 56 -4.13 -10.75 6.95
CA GLY A 56 -3.03 -10.87 6.01
C GLY A 56 -2.76 -9.57 5.28
N LEU A 57 -3.81 -8.91 4.76
CA LEU A 57 -3.71 -7.60 4.11
C LEU A 57 -3.17 -6.54 5.07
N GLY A 58 -3.75 -6.44 6.27
CA GLY A 58 -3.31 -5.47 7.28
C GLY A 58 -1.85 -5.65 7.66
N THR A 59 -1.41 -6.89 7.89
CA THR A 59 -0.02 -7.21 8.21
C THR A 59 0.92 -6.87 7.06
N ALA A 60 0.53 -7.19 5.82
CA ALA A 60 1.33 -6.87 4.63
C ALA A 60 1.48 -5.36 4.43
N LEU A 61 0.40 -4.58 4.61
CA LEU A 61 0.44 -3.13 4.50
C LEU A 61 1.29 -2.48 5.59
N LEU A 62 1.23 -2.99 6.84
CA LEU A 62 2.09 -2.55 7.93
C LEU A 62 3.58 -2.81 7.63
N LEU A 63 3.88 -4.01 7.13
CA LEU A 63 5.24 -4.38 6.75
C LEU A 63 5.74 -3.51 5.59
N LEU A 64 4.91 -3.28 4.56
CA LEU A 64 5.23 -2.39 3.46
C LEU A 64 5.52 -0.97 3.95
N SER A 65 4.65 -0.42 4.80
CA SER A 65 4.81 0.91 5.38
C SER A 65 6.08 1.03 6.22
N TYR A 66 6.40 -0.01 7.00
CA TYR A 66 7.63 -0.04 7.80
C TYR A 66 8.88 -0.06 6.91
N ILE A 67 8.88 -0.84 5.83
CA ILE A 67 10.00 -0.92 4.89
C ILE A 67 10.14 0.40 4.13
N ASP A 68 9.04 0.97 3.65
CA ASP A 68 9.02 2.25 2.92
C ASP A 68 9.59 3.39 3.78
N LEU A 69 9.19 3.48 5.04
CA LEU A 69 9.75 4.46 5.99
C LEU A 69 11.25 4.29 6.26
N ARG A 70 11.78 3.08 6.05
CA ARG A 70 13.21 2.80 6.24
C ARG A 70 14.06 2.99 5.01
N THR A 71 13.53 2.63 3.86
CA THR A 71 14.29 2.52 2.61
C THR A 71 13.86 3.51 1.53
N GLY A 72 12.65 4.10 1.68
CA GLY A 72 12.03 4.92 0.62
C GLY A 72 11.76 4.13 -0.67
N LEU A 73 11.85 2.80 -0.61
CA LEU A 73 11.68 1.91 -1.74
C LEU A 73 10.49 0.99 -1.49
N LEU A 74 9.46 1.13 -2.30
CA LEU A 74 8.40 0.13 -2.36
C LEU A 74 8.96 -1.16 -2.99
N LEU A 75 9.16 -2.18 -2.17
CA LEU A 75 9.68 -3.47 -2.64
C LEU A 75 8.65 -4.17 -3.52
N ASP A 76 9.00 -4.31 -4.79
CA ASP A 76 8.19 -5.06 -5.79
C ASP A 76 7.91 -6.50 -5.35
N ILE A 77 8.83 -7.08 -4.61
CA ILE A 77 8.73 -8.45 -4.09
C ILE A 77 7.55 -8.64 -3.11
N LEU A 78 7.07 -7.57 -2.49
CA LEU A 78 5.91 -7.61 -1.58
C LEU A 78 4.61 -7.19 -2.28
N THR A 79 4.69 -6.24 -3.20
CA THR A 79 3.50 -5.70 -3.90
C THR A 79 2.89 -6.71 -4.85
N TRP A 80 3.69 -7.46 -5.60
CA TRP A 80 3.16 -8.48 -6.52
C TRP A 80 2.42 -9.63 -5.83
N PRO A 81 2.96 -10.25 -4.76
CA PRO A 81 2.20 -11.22 -3.97
C PRO A 81 0.91 -10.63 -3.41
N LEU A 82 0.91 -9.35 -2.99
CA LEU A 82 -0.27 -8.70 -2.45
C LEU A 82 -1.38 -8.56 -3.52
N VAL A 83 -1.02 -8.20 -4.76
CA VAL A 83 -1.96 -8.20 -5.90
C VAL A 83 -2.51 -9.61 -6.14
N ALA A 84 -1.63 -10.62 -6.19
CA ALA A 84 -2.03 -12.01 -6.45
C ALA A 84 -2.98 -12.55 -5.37
N LEU A 85 -2.69 -12.26 -4.10
CA LEU A 85 -3.56 -12.64 -2.97
C LEU A 85 -4.91 -11.93 -3.03
N GLY A 86 -4.94 -10.64 -3.38
CA GLY A 86 -6.18 -9.88 -3.59
C GLY A 86 -7.06 -10.47 -4.69
N LEU A 87 -6.45 -10.81 -5.83
CA LEU A 87 -7.17 -11.46 -6.93
C LEU A 87 -7.65 -12.86 -6.55
N GLY A 88 -6.85 -13.64 -5.82
CA GLY A 88 -7.24 -14.96 -5.30
C GLY A 88 -8.43 -14.87 -4.34
N TYR A 89 -8.40 -13.90 -3.43
CA TYR A 89 -9.51 -13.62 -2.52
C TYR A 89 -10.77 -13.20 -3.30
N ALA A 90 -10.64 -12.30 -4.28
CA ALA A 90 -11.75 -11.84 -5.12
C ALA A 90 -12.34 -12.97 -5.97
N ALA A 91 -11.51 -13.94 -6.40
CA ALA A 91 -11.99 -15.13 -7.10
C ALA A 91 -12.85 -16.01 -6.18
N HIS A 92 -12.47 -16.13 -4.90
CA HIS A 92 -13.27 -16.86 -3.91
C HIS A 92 -14.61 -16.16 -3.61
N GLN A 93 -14.64 -14.83 -3.68
CA GLN A 93 -15.84 -14.01 -3.44
C GLN A 93 -16.68 -13.77 -4.71
N GLU A 94 -16.36 -14.40 -5.83
CA GLU A 94 -17.02 -14.22 -7.15
C GLU A 94 -16.96 -12.76 -7.67
N THR A 95 -16.02 -11.96 -7.18
CA THR A 95 -15.84 -10.55 -7.56
C THR A 95 -14.59 -10.30 -8.41
N LEU A 96 -14.05 -11.34 -9.03
CA LEU A 96 -12.78 -11.30 -9.77
C LEU A 96 -12.76 -10.22 -10.86
N VAL A 97 -13.86 -10.03 -11.59
CA VAL A 97 -13.94 -9.01 -12.66
C VAL A 97 -13.79 -7.60 -12.08
N SER A 98 -14.43 -7.33 -10.95
CA SER A 98 -14.31 -6.04 -10.25
C SER A 98 -12.89 -5.83 -9.72
N ALA A 99 -12.27 -6.86 -9.17
CA ALA A 99 -10.90 -6.82 -8.67
C ALA A 99 -9.88 -6.60 -9.79
N LEU A 100 -10.00 -7.32 -10.91
CA LEU A 100 -9.15 -7.13 -12.08
C LEU A 100 -9.28 -5.73 -12.67
N SER A 101 -10.51 -5.26 -12.86
CA SER A 101 -10.75 -3.90 -13.35
C SER A 101 -10.22 -2.84 -12.37
N GLY A 102 -10.35 -3.06 -11.07
CA GLY A 102 -9.79 -2.21 -10.02
C GLY A 102 -8.26 -2.18 -10.04
N ALA A 103 -7.61 -3.35 -10.15
CA ALA A 103 -6.16 -3.45 -10.23
C ALA A 103 -5.60 -2.72 -11.47
N VAL A 104 -6.19 -2.98 -12.64
CA VAL A 104 -5.79 -2.32 -13.90
C VAL A 104 -6.04 -0.82 -13.84
N ALA A 105 -7.22 -0.38 -13.39
CA ALA A 105 -7.54 1.03 -13.30
C ALA A 105 -6.63 1.76 -12.30
N GLY A 106 -6.37 1.17 -11.14
CA GLY A 106 -5.45 1.72 -10.14
C GLY A 106 -4.02 1.88 -10.69
N TYR A 107 -3.51 0.86 -11.37
CA TYR A 107 -2.19 0.95 -12.01
C TYR A 107 -2.14 2.01 -13.10
N VAL A 108 -3.08 1.98 -14.05
CA VAL A 108 -3.11 2.89 -15.20
C VAL A 108 -3.28 4.34 -14.76
N LEU A 109 -4.06 4.60 -13.72
CA LEU A 109 -4.28 5.95 -13.21
C LEU A 109 -2.98 6.58 -12.71
N VAL A 110 -2.25 5.91 -11.83
CA VAL A 110 -1.01 6.47 -11.27
C VAL A 110 0.13 6.41 -12.28
N ALA A 111 0.28 5.31 -13.02
CA ALA A 111 1.30 5.19 -14.06
C ALA A 111 1.07 6.19 -15.21
N GLY A 112 -0.17 6.42 -15.60
CA GLY A 112 -0.54 7.43 -16.59
C GLY A 112 -0.25 8.85 -16.11
N LEU A 113 -0.53 9.15 -14.84
CA LEU A 113 -0.18 10.43 -14.23
C LEU A 113 1.34 10.63 -14.15
N ALA A 114 2.08 9.60 -13.73
CA ALA A 114 3.54 9.62 -13.67
C ALA A 114 4.17 9.86 -15.06
N LEU A 115 3.68 9.16 -16.08
CA LEU A 115 4.14 9.33 -17.46
C LEU A 115 3.83 10.72 -18.01
N THR A 116 2.64 11.25 -17.72
CA THR A 116 2.25 12.61 -18.13
C THR A 116 3.13 13.65 -17.44
N TRP A 117 3.35 13.50 -16.14
CA TRP A 117 4.23 14.39 -15.38
C TRP A 117 5.64 14.40 -15.92
N ARG A 118 6.21 13.21 -16.18
CA ARG A 118 7.54 13.05 -16.75
C ARG A 118 7.66 13.74 -18.14
N ARG A 119 6.62 13.64 -18.98
CA ARG A 119 6.58 14.31 -20.28
C ARG A 119 6.53 15.84 -20.17
N MET A 120 5.81 16.36 -19.17
CA MET A 120 5.63 17.81 -19.00
C MET A 120 6.81 18.47 -18.29
N ARG A 121 7.40 17.80 -17.31
CA ARG A 121 8.41 18.37 -16.41
C ARG A 121 9.82 17.85 -16.67
N GLY A 122 9.99 16.76 -17.41
CA GLY A 122 11.31 16.20 -17.76
C GLY A 122 12.01 15.43 -16.64
N TYR A 123 11.39 15.31 -15.44
CA TYR A 123 11.92 14.56 -14.31
C TYR A 123 10.86 13.61 -13.70
N GLU A 124 11.32 12.59 -13.02
CA GLU A 124 10.45 11.63 -12.35
C GLU A 124 9.98 12.23 -11.00
N GLY A 125 8.71 12.62 -10.93
CA GLY A 125 8.11 13.20 -9.72
C GLY A 125 7.12 12.27 -9.02
N ILE A 126 6.70 11.17 -9.66
CA ILE A 126 5.74 10.20 -9.12
C ILE A 126 6.34 8.81 -9.28
N GLY A 127 6.45 8.08 -8.17
CA GLY A 127 7.02 6.73 -8.16
C GLY A 127 6.10 5.70 -8.80
N LEU A 128 6.64 4.82 -9.64
CA LEU A 128 5.90 3.66 -10.18
C LEU A 128 5.52 2.66 -9.08
N GLY A 129 6.16 2.75 -7.91
CA GLY A 129 5.78 1.99 -6.71
C GLY A 129 4.35 2.27 -6.28
N ASP A 130 3.94 3.56 -6.26
CA ASP A 130 2.58 3.97 -5.91
C ASP A 130 1.54 3.42 -6.87
N ALA A 131 1.89 3.29 -8.17
CA ALA A 131 1.03 2.66 -9.15
C ALA A 131 0.75 1.18 -8.82
N LYS A 132 1.78 0.45 -8.39
CA LYS A 132 1.66 -0.96 -7.99
C LYS A 132 0.89 -1.11 -6.68
N LEU A 133 1.10 -0.19 -5.73
CA LEU A 133 0.36 -0.19 -4.47
C LEU A 133 -1.13 0.10 -4.69
N LEU A 134 -1.46 1.06 -5.55
CA LEU A 134 -2.86 1.33 -5.89
C LEU A 134 -3.50 0.19 -6.69
N ALA A 135 -2.72 -0.51 -7.52
CA ALA A 135 -3.16 -1.74 -8.19
C ALA A 135 -3.47 -2.84 -7.17
N ALA A 136 -2.62 -3.02 -6.15
CA ALA A 136 -2.90 -3.95 -5.05
C ALA A 136 -4.19 -3.57 -4.31
N GLY A 137 -4.37 -2.29 -3.94
CA GLY A 137 -5.61 -1.81 -3.36
C GLY A 137 -6.83 -2.12 -4.23
N GLY A 138 -6.75 -1.87 -5.54
CA GLY A 138 -7.81 -2.18 -6.50
C GLY A 138 -8.11 -3.68 -6.62
N ALA A 139 -7.09 -4.54 -6.50
CA ALA A 139 -7.28 -6.00 -6.48
C ALA A 139 -8.08 -6.50 -5.26
N TRP A 140 -7.94 -5.81 -4.10
CA TRP A 140 -8.62 -6.19 -2.86
C TRP A 140 -10.03 -5.62 -2.73
N ILE A 141 -10.26 -4.37 -3.13
CA ILE A 141 -11.54 -3.68 -2.92
C ILE A 141 -12.34 -3.49 -4.21
N GLY A 142 -11.76 -3.86 -5.34
CA GLY A 142 -12.38 -3.71 -6.65
C GLY A 142 -12.43 -2.26 -7.14
N LEU A 143 -12.95 -2.09 -8.35
CA LEU A 143 -13.05 -0.79 -9.01
C LEU A 143 -13.86 0.25 -8.21
N PRO A 144 -15.00 -0.08 -7.58
CA PRO A 144 -15.80 0.89 -6.81
C PRO A 144 -15.07 1.42 -5.56
N GLY A 145 -14.08 0.68 -5.04
CA GLY A 145 -13.32 1.07 -3.85
C GLY A 145 -12.17 2.06 -4.13
N LEU A 146 -11.73 2.19 -5.38
CA LEU A 146 -10.61 3.07 -5.73
C LEU A 146 -10.81 4.54 -5.34
N PRO A 147 -11.98 5.17 -5.57
CA PRO A 147 -12.20 6.55 -5.17
C PRO A 147 -12.04 6.76 -3.66
N LEU A 148 -12.45 5.78 -2.86
CA LEU A 148 -12.31 5.84 -1.40
C LEU A 148 -10.84 5.77 -0.98
N ILE A 149 -10.05 4.87 -1.59
CA ILE A 149 -8.59 4.81 -1.32
C ILE A 149 -7.94 6.16 -1.63
N LEU A 150 -8.22 6.72 -2.81
CA LEU A 150 -7.65 8.00 -3.23
C LEU A 150 -8.05 9.15 -2.32
N LEU A 151 -9.30 9.17 -1.86
CA LEU A 151 -9.79 10.19 -0.94
C LEU A 151 -9.09 10.09 0.42
N VAL A 152 -8.95 8.90 0.97
CA VAL A 152 -8.24 8.67 2.23
C VAL A 152 -6.75 9.02 2.08
N ALA A 153 -6.10 8.56 1.01
CA ALA A 153 -4.69 8.84 0.75
C ALA A 153 -4.44 10.36 0.59
N SER A 154 -5.31 11.07 -0.13
CA SER A 154 -5.20 12.52 -0.28
C SER A 154 -5.41 13.26 1.04
N GLY A 155 -6.36 12.82 1.84
CA GLY A 155 -6.65 13.41 3.15
C GLY A 155 -5.50 13.23 4.15
N THR A 156 -4.84 12.09 4.15
CA THR A 156 -3.70 11.81 5.04
C THR A 156 -2.39 12.46 4.57
N GLY A 157 -2.24 12.69 3.27
CA GLY A 157 -1.06 13.37 2.71
C GLY A 157 -1.09 14.89 2.85
N PHE A 158 -2.24 15.48 3.27
CA PHE A 158 -2.37 16.92 3.49
C PHE A 158 -2.12 17.34 4.96
N LEU A 159 -2.00 16.38 5.87
CA LEU A 159 -1.70 16.61 7.31
C LEU A 159 -0.20 16.46 7.58
#